data_b282c80c72aaa0402bdef125b7915a50
#
_entry.id   b282c80c72aaa0402bdef125b7915a50
#
_cell.length_a   1.000
_cell.length_b   1.000
_cell.length_c   1.000
_cell.angle_alpha   90.00
_cell.angle_beta   90.00
_cell.angle_gamma   90.00
#
_symmetry.space_group_name_H-M   'P 1'
#
loop_
_entity.id
_entity.type
_entity.pdbx_description
1 polymer ?
#
loop_
_entity_poly.entity_id
_entity_poly.type
_entity_poly.pdbx_seq_one_letter_code
_entity_poly.pdbx_strand_id
1 'polypeptide(L)'
;MSYAKQHLAEATAILSQLDPDKLEHMVDLLAAARDRGGRLFILGVGGSAANASHAVNDFRKICGFEAYSPTDNVSELTARTNDEGWPTVFAEWLRGSRLRAEDALLILSVGGGNLEKNVSPNLVEAIKLAKERGATILGIVGKDGGYTAQAADACCIIPTVNPVNITPHQEAFQAVVWHLFVSHPKLKVNATKWESVK
;
A
#
# COMPACT_ATOMS: atom_id res chain seq x y z
N MET A 1 5.78 25.77 21.81
CA MET A 1 5.55 24.30 21.94
C MET A 1 6.82 23.61 21.42
N SER A 2 7.30 22.53 22.08
CA SER A 2 8.44 21.78 21.53
C SER A 2 8.05 21.03 20.26
N TYR A 3 9.00 20.79 19.36
CA TYR A 3 8.75 20.04 18.12
C TYR A 3 8.11 18.66 18.37
N ALA A 4 8.59 17.92 19.37
CA ALA A 4 8.01 16.62 19.73
C ALA A 4 6.54 16.73 20.15
N LYS A 5 6.16 17.73 20.94
CA LYS A 5 4.75 17.96 21.32
C LYS A 5 3.90 18.31 20.11
N GLN A 6 4.42 19.12 19.20
CA GLN A 6 3.73 19.45 17.94
C GLN A 6 3.54 18.21 17.08
N HIS A 7 4.59 17.44 16.82
CA HIS A 7 4.55 16.25 15.98
C HIS A 7 3.54 15.19 16.49
N LEU A 8 3.53 14.97 17.82
CA LEU A 8 2.57 14.06 18.45
C LEU A 8 1.12 14.58 18.38
N ALA A 9 0.90 15.89 18.51
CA ALA A 9 -0.41 16.50 18.33
C ALA A 9 -0.90 16.35 16.86
N GLU A 10 -0.01 16.54 15.88
CA GLU A 10 -0.31 16.31 14.47
C GLU A 10 -0.71 14.85 14.21
N ALA A 11 0.02 13.89 14.78
CA ALA A 11 -0.32 12.46 14.67
C ALA A 11 -1.69 12.14 15.28
N THR A 12 -2.03 12.73 16.44
CA THR A 12 -3.34 12.59 17.07
C THR A 12 -4.46 13.17 16.17
N ALA A 13 -4.20 14.34 15.57
CA ALA A 13 -5.15 14.97 14.66
C ALA A 13 -5.37 14.16 13.38
N ILE A 14 -4.35 13.51 12.84
CA ILE A 14 -4.49 12.59 11.71
C ILE A 14 -5.36 11.39 12.11
N LEU A 15 -5.02 10.76 13.23
CA LEU A 15 -5.73 9.56 13.70
C LEU A 15 -7.24 9.81 13.87
N SER A 16 -7.61 10.97 14.42
CA SER A 16 -9.03 11.34 14.64
C SER A 16 -9.83 11.61 13.35
N GLN A 17 -9.16 11.77 12.21
CA GLN A 17 -9.77 12.04 10.91
C GLN A 17 -9.79 10.83 9.97
N LEU A 18 -9.17 9.70 10.35
CA LEU A 18 -9.28 8.47 9.57
C LEU A 18 -10.74 7.98 9.62
N ASP A 19 -11.22 7.51 8.48
CA ASP A 19 -12.57 7.00 8.29
C ASP A 19 -12.62 5.49 8.55
N PRO A 20 -13.19 5.02 9.68
CA PRO A 20 -13.24 3.60 10.00
C PRO A 20 -14.04 2.77 8.98
N ASP A 21 -15.15 3.31 8.46
CA ASP A 21 -16.01 2.56 7.52
C ASP A 21 -15.27 2.28 6.21
N LYS A 22 -14.45 3.23 5.78
CA LYS A 22 -13.58 3.05 4.61
C LYS A 22 -12.50 2.00 4.85
N LEU A 23 -11.93 1.95 6.05
CA LEU A 23 -10.95 0.92 6.42
C LEU A 23 -11.59 -0.46 6.49
N GLU A 24 -12.79 -0.59 7.05
CA GLU A 24 -13.56 -1.83 7.05
C GLU A 24 -13.86 -2.32 5.63
N HIS A 25 -14.27 -1.43 4.73
CA HIS A 25 -14.50 -1.77 3.33
C HIS A 25 -13.22 -2.28 2.63
N MET A 26 -12.07 -1.67 2.91
CA MET A 26 -10.78 -2.15 2.39
C MET A 26 -10.44 -3.54 2.92
N VAL A 27 -10.72 -3.83 4.19
CA VAL A 27 -10.57 -5.17 4.78
C VAL A 27 -11.46 -6.19 4.07
N ASP A 28 -12.71 -5.83 3.76
CA ASP A 28 -13.64 -6.71 3.05
C ASP A 28 -13.14 -7.05 1.64
N LEU A 29 -12.61 -6.09 0.91
CA LEU A 29 -12.02 -6.30 -0.41
C LEU A 29 -10.77 -7.20 -0.36
N LEU A 30 -9.91 -7.01 0.66
CA LEU A 30 -8.75 -7.87 0.89
C LEU A 30 -9.17 -9.30 1.23
N ALA A 31 -10.14 -9.47 2.13
CA ALA A 31 -10.66 -10.80 2.49
C ALA A 31 -11.26 -11.51 1.27
N ALA A 32 -12.06 -10.81 0.48
CA ALA A 32 -12.63 -11.34 -0.76
C ALA A 32 -11.54 -11.75 -1.77
N ALA A 33 -10.45 -10.97 -1.89
CA ALA A 33 -9.32 -11.32 -2.75
C ALA A 33 -8.64 -12.62 -2.29
N ARG A 34 -8.36 -12.75 -0.99
CA ARG A 34 -7.78 -13.96 -0.42
C ARG A 34 -8.68 -15.18 -0.62
N ASP A 35 -9.97 -15.02 -0.31
CA ASP A 35 -10.92 -16.15 -0.29
C ASP A 35 -11.19 -16.71 -1.68
N ARG A 36 -11.02 -15.91 -2.76
CA ARG A 36 -11.02 -16.39 -4.15
C ARG A 36 -9.67 -16.91 -4.65
N GLY A 37 -8.67 -17.05 -3.78
CA GLY A 37 -7.33 -17.54 -4.14
C GLY A 37 -6.48 -16.53 -4.89
N GLY A 38 -6.77 -15.24 -4.76
CA GLY A 38 -5.97 -14.15 -5.31
C GLY A 38 -4.72 -13.88 -4.49
N ARG A 39 -3.71 -13.34 -5.15
CA ARG A 39 -2.46 -12.88 -4.54
C ARG A 39 -2.56 -11.39 -4.21
N LEU A 40 -1.73 -10.94 -3.26
CA LEU A 40 -1.61 -9.54 -2.89
C LEU A 40 -0.27 -8.98 -3.35
N PHE A 41 -0.28 -7.97 -4.22
CA PHE A 41 0.90 -7.24 -4.64
C PHE A 41 0.94 -5.88 -3.95
N ILE A 42 1.97 -5.62 -3.15
CA ILE A 42 2.10 -4.38 -2.38
C ILE A 42 3.21 -3.54 -3.02
N LEU A 43 2.85 -2.35 -3.50
CA LEU A 43 3.73 -1.48 -4.26
C LEU A 43 3.99 -0.17 -3.51
N GLY A 44 5.24 0.25 -3.50
CA GLY A 44 5.65 1.52 -2.92
C GLY A 44 7.01 1.98 -3.44
N VAL A 45 7.37 3.22 -3.17
CA VAL A 45 8.65 3.84 -3.54
C VAL A 45 9.28 4.47 -2.31
N GLY A 46 10.59 4.33 -2.12
CA GLY A 46 11.30 4.88 -0.96
C GLY A 46 10.84 4.28 0.37
N GLY A 47 10.48 5.11 1.35
CA GLY A 47 9.96 4.64 2.64
C GLY A 47 8.66 3.84 2.50
N SER A 48 7.83 4.18 1.53
CA SER A 48 6.65 3.38 1.20
C SER A 48 7.01 1.99 0.64
N ALA A 49 8.16 1.82 -0.04
CA ALA A 49 8.66 0.49 -0.44
C ALA A 49 9.11 -0.33 0.77
N ALA A 50 9.76 0.31 1.74
CA ALA A 50 10.12 -0.35 3.00
C ALA A 50 8.88 -0.82 3.77
N ASN A 51 7.84 0.02 3.84
CA ASN A 51 6.53 -0.37 4.36
C ASN A 51 5.92 -1.54 3.57
N ALA A 52 6.02 -1.54 2.24
CA ALA A 52 5.50 -2.62 1.41
C ALA A 52 6.19 -3.96 1.72
N SER A 53 7.51 -3.99 1.80
CA SER A 53 8.27 -5.21 2.14
C SER A 53 7.93 -5.73 3.55
N HIS A 54 7.76 -4.83 4.53
CA HIS A 54 7.30 -5.22 5.86
C HIS A 54 5.87 -5.77 5.83
N ALA A 55 4.95 -5.08 5.19
CA ALA A 55 3.57 -5.51 5.05
C ALA A 55 3.46 -6.90 4.35
N VAL A 56 4.25 -7.17 3.31
CA VAL A 56 4.32 -8.49 2.65
C VAL A 56 4.59 -9.60 3.64
N ASN A 57 5.60 -9.42 4.53
CA ASN A 57 5.88 -10.41 5.57
C ASN A 57 4.66 -10.70 6.45
N ASP A 58 3.97 -9.66 6.89
CA ASP A 58 2.86 -9.80 7.84
C ASP A 58 1.59 -10.33 7.16
N PHE A 59 1.26 -9.89 5.96
CA PHE A 59 0.16 -10.47 5.19
C PHE A 59 0.38 -11.97 4.92
N ARG A 60 1.61 -12.38 4.61
CA ARG A 60 1.94 -13.81 4.44
C ARG A 60 1.81 -14.59 5.74
N LYS A 61 2.44 -14.09 6.80
CA LYS A 61 2.58 -14.79 8.08
C LYS A 61 1.31 -14.79 8.90
N ILE A 62 0.59 -13.68 8.94
CA ILE A 62 -0.56 -13.47 9.83
C ILE A 62 -1.87 -13.75 9.09
N CYS A 63 -1.99 -13.30 7.84
CA CYS A 63 -3.25 -13.36 7.08
C CYS A 63 -3.33 -14.55 6.11
N GLY A 64 -2.25 -15.33 5.93
CA GLY A 64 -2.24 -16.45 5.01
C GLY A 64 -2.31 -16.04 3.52
N PHE A 65 -1.97 -14.80 3.19
CA PHE A 65 -1.90 -14.34 1.81
C PHE A 65 -0.66 -14.87 1.09
N GLU A 66 -0.79 -15.19 -0.17
CA GLU A 66 0.34 -15.19 -1.10
C GLU A 66 0.63 -13.74 -1.50
N ALA A 67 1.60 -13.09 -0.84
CA ALA A 67 1.88 -11.66 -1.01
C ALA A 67 3.32 -11.41 -1.48
N TYR A 68 3.51 -10.35 -2.29
CA TYR A 68 4.79 -9.98 -2.91
C TYR A 68 4.95 -8.46 -3.05
N SER A 69 6.21 -8.00 -3.10
CA SER A 69 6.55 -6.64 -3.50
C SER A 69 7.61 -6.66 -4.61
N PRO A 70 7.48 -5.81 -5.65
CA PRO A 70 8.48 -5.75 -6.74
C PRO A 70 9.85 -5.27 -6.27
N THR A 71 9.94 -4.63 -5.12
CA THR A 71 11.19 -4.11 -4.56
C THR A 71 12.00 -5.15 -3.77
N ASP A 72 11.44 -6.33 -3.51
CA ASP A 72 12.12 -7.39 -2.77
C ASP A 72 13.19 -8.13 -3.60
N ASN A 73 13.14 -8.01 -4.94
CA ASN A 73 14.17 -8.53 -5.84
C ASN A 73 14.97 -7.38 -6.45
N VAL A 74 16.10 -7.05 -5.83
CA VAL A 74 16.96 -5.95 -6.27
C VAL A 74 17.51 -6.17 -7.68
N SER A 75 17.76 -7.42 -8.08
CA SER A 75 18.26 -7.75 -9.42
C SER A 75 17.23 -7.40 -10.50
N GLU A 76 16.00 -7.83 -10.35
CA GLU A 76 14.94 -7.54 -11.32
C GLU A 76 14.61 -6.04 -11.34
N LEU A 77 14.52 -5.40 -10.15
CA LEU A 77 14.27 -3.97 -10.04
C LEU A 77 15.31 -3.14 -10.80
N THR A 78 16.59 -3.45 -10.61
CA THR A 78 17.68 -2.69 -11.22
C THR A 78 17.83 -2.99 -12.72
N ALA A 79 17.69 -4.25 -13.16
CA ALA A 79 17.72 -4.62 -14.56
C ALA A 79 16.58 -3.92 -15.34
N ARG A 80 15.34 -4.02 -14.89
CA ARG A 80 14.21 -3.36 -15.54
C ARG A 80 14.33 -1.84 -15.56
N THR A 81 14.86 -1.24 -14.48
CA THR A 81 15.11 0.19 -14.46
C THR A 81 16.12 0.62 -15.51
N ASN A 82 17.20 -0.17 -15.68
CA ASN A 82 18.25 0.10 -16.64
C ASN A 82 17.82 -0.13 -18.11
N ASP A 83 17.08 -1.20 -18.35
CA ASP A 83 16.80 -1.69 -19.69
C ASP A 83 15.47 -1.14 -20.26
N GLU A 84 14.45 -1.02 -19.42
CA GLU A 84 13.09 -0.64 -19.81
C GLU A 84 12.66 0.73 -19.25
N GLY A 85 13.39 1.25 -18.27
CA GLY A 85 13.18 2.53 -17.63
C GLY A 85 12.25 2.50 -16.42
N TRP A 86 12.47 3.42 -15.50
CA TRP A 86 11.75 3.53 -14.23
C TRP A 86 10.21 3.56 -14.33
N PRO A 87 9.59 4.21 -15.33
CA PRO A 87 8.12 4.24 -15.42
C PRO A 87 7.47 2.86 -15.58
N THR A 88 8.12 1.91 -16.22
CA THR A 88 7.55 0.60 -16.57
C THR A 88 7.85 -0.49 -15.53
N VAL A 89 8.82 -0.26 -14.64
CA VAL A 89 9.41 -1.29 -13.79
C VAL A 89 8.38 -2.13 -13.01
N PHE A 90 7.35 -1.52 -12.44
CA PHE A 90 6.33 -2.25 -11.68
C PHE A 90 5.29 -2.93 -12.58
N ALA A 91 4.90 -2.27 -13.68
CA ALA A 91 3.98 -2.85 -14.64
C ALA A 91 4.57 -4.11 -15.30
N GLU A 92 5.83 -4.06 -15.73
CA GLU A 92 6.49 -5.20 -16.36
C GLU A 92 6.79 -6.32 -15.34
N TRP A 93 7.09 -5.96 -14.09
CA TRP A 93 7.19 -6.95 -13.02
C TRP A 93 5.85 -7.66 -12.78
N LEU A 94 4.73 -6.93 -12.77
CA LEU A 94 3.39 -7.50 -12.64
C LEU A 94 2.99 -8.36 -13.85
N ARG A 95 3.42 -8.00 -15.09
CA ARG A 95 3.25 -8.84 -16.29
C ARG A 95 4.00 -10.16 -16.14
N GLY A 96 5.28 -10.09 -15.72
CA GLY A 96 6.10 -11.28 -15.43
C GLY A 96 5.49 -12.17 -14.35
N SER A 97 4.86 -11.55 -13.34
CA SER A 97 4.12 -12.23 -12.28
C SER A 97 2.74 -12.74 -12.74
N ARG A 98 2.35 -12.51 -14.01
CA ARG A 98 1.07 -12.92 -14.57
C ARG A 98 -0.13 -12.42 -13.74
N LEU A 99 -0.17 -11.10 -13.50
CA LEU A 99 -1.29 -10.45 -12.81
C LEU A 99 -2.62 -10.81 -13.44
N ARG A 100 -3.61 -11.18 -12.62
CA ARG A 100 -4.93 -11.66 -13.03
C ARG A 100 -6.05 -11.03 -12.20
N ALA A 101 -7.29 -11.20 -12.63
CA ALA A 101 -8.46 -10.56 -12.03
C ALA A 101 -8.73 -10.95 -10.57
N GLU A 102 -8.30 -12.14 -10.16
CA GLU A 102 -8.44 -12.61 -8.79
C GLU A 102 -7.50 -11.88 -7.81
N ASP A 103 -6.41 -11.30 -8.31
CA ASP A 103 -5.38 -10.64 -7.51
C ASP A 103 -5.82 -9.28 -6.97
N ALA A 104 -5.10 -8.79 -5.98
CA ALA A 104 -5.23 -7.43 -5.46
C ALA A 104 -3.90 -6.68 -5.46
N LEU A 105 -3.96 -5.38 -5.73
CA LEU A 105 -2.86 -4.44 -5.53
C LEU A 105 -3.16 -3.57 -4.32
N LEU A 106 -2.16 -3.39 -3.46
CA LEU A 106 -2.18 -2.38 -2.39
C LEU A 106 -1.07 -1.35 -2.67
N ILE A 107 -1.46 -0.13 -2.97
CA ILE A 107 -0.55 0.96 -3.28
C ILE A 107 -0.25 1.75 -2.01
N LEU A 108 1.04 1.83 -1.65
CA LEU A 108 1.54 2.68 -0.57
C LEU A 108 2.30 3.86 -1.19
N SER A 109 1.82 5.09 -0.96
CA SER A 109 2.45 6.26 -1.57
C SER A 109 2.13 7.55 -0.82
N VAL A 110 3.09 8.45 -0.71
CA VAL A 110 2.86 9.79 -0.13
C VAL A 110 1.91 10.63 -0.99
N GLY A 111 1.96 10.51 -2.31
CA GLY A 111 1.18 11.34 -3.23
C GLY A 111 0.26 10.57 -4.18
N GLY A 112 0.25 9.23 -4.13
CA GLY A 112 -0.63 8.40 -4.96
C GLY A 112 -0.34 8.38 -6.47
N GLY A 113 0.78 8.97 -6.91
CA GLY A 113 1.12 9.12 -8.33
C GLY A 113 0.38 10.29 -9.02
N ASN A 114 1.01 10.87 -10.05
CA ASN A 114 0.42 11.96 -10.82
C ASN A 114 0.82 11.87 -12.29
N LEU A 115 -0.16 11.75 -13.19
CA LEU A 115 0.04 11.61 -14.63
C LEU A 115 0.60 12.90 -15.24
N GLU A 116 0.02 14.05 -14.90
CA GLU A 116 0.37 15.34 -15.52
C GLU A 116 1.77 15.80 -15.12
N LYS A 117 2.12 15.59 -13.84
CA LYS A 117 3.41 16.01 -13.27
C LYS A 117 4.46 14.91 -13.35
N ASN A 118 4.15 13.76 -13.94
CA ASN A 118 5.04 12.59 -14.04
C ASN A 118 5.66 12.19 -12.69
N VAL A 119 4.85 12.20 -11.60
CA VAL A 119 5.29 11.78 -10.26
C VAL A 119 4.91 10.33 -10.05
N SER A 120 5.88 9.50 -9.66
CA SER A 120 5.73 8.05 -9.47
C SER A 120 5.05 7.37 -10.67
N PRO A 121 5.58 7.56 -11.91
CA PRO A 121 4.98 6.98 -13.11
C PRO A 121 4.93 5.44 -13.07
N ASN A 122 5.85 4.80 -12.35
CA ASN A 122 5.86 3.36 -12.12
C ASN A 122 4.60 2.87 -11.38
N LEU A 123 4.10 3.61 -10.39
CA LEU A 123 2.83 3.29 -9.74
C LEU A 123 1.65 3.50 -10.69
N VAL A 124 1.67 4.58 -11.44
CA VAL A 124 0.61 4.91 -12.42
C VAL A 124 0.48 3.81 -13.48
N GLU A 125 1.59 3.36 -14.08
CA GLU A 125 1.57 2.29 -15.08
C GLU A 125 1.15 0.94 -14.49
N ALA A 126 1.56 0.63 -13.25
CA ALA A 126 1.08 -0.55 -12.53
C ALA A 126 -0.43 -0.53 -12.30
N ILE A 127 -0.99 0.61 -11.91
CA ILE A 127 -2.44 0.79 -11.70
C ILE A 127 -3.21 0.65 -13.02
N LYS A 128 -2.71 1.22 -14.12
CA LYS A 128 -3.30 1.04 -15.45
C LYS A 128 -3.38 -0.43 -15.85
N LEU A 129 -2.27 -1.17 -15.67
CA LEU A 129 -2.22 -2.60 -15.94
C LEU A 129 -3.20 -3.37 -15.04
N ALA A 130 -3.30 -3.03 -13.76
CA ALA A 130 -4.23 -3.68 -12.84
C ALA A 130 -5.69 -3.49 -13.27
N LYS A 131 -6.06 -2.29 -13.70
CA LYS A 131 -7.39 -2.01 -14.29
C LYS A 131 -7.64 -2.83 -15.56
N GLU A 132 -6.66 -2.90 -16.46
CA GLU A 132 -6.76 -3.72 -17.67
C GLU A 132 -7.01 -5.19 -17.35
N ARG A 133 -6.41 -5.70 -16.29
CA ARG A 133 -6.52 -7.10 -15.84
C ARG A 133 -7.72 -7.39 -14.96
N GLY A 134 -8.45 -6.36 -14.53
CA GLY A 134 -9.59 -6.49 -13.61
C GLY A 134 -9.20 -6.84 -12.18
N ALA A 135 -7.94 -6.63 -11.79
CA ALA A 135 -7.48 -6.87 -10.43
C ALA A 135 -8.02 -5.80 -9.47
N THR A 136 -8.28 -6.18 -8.22
CA THR A 136 -8.72 -5.23 -7.18
C THR A 136 -7.60 -4.25 -6.85
N ILE A 137 -7.89 -2.96 -6.79
CA ILE A 137 -6.92 -1.90 -6.50
C ILE A 137 -7.28 -1.20 -5.21
N LEU A 138 -6.35 -1.19 -4.27
CA LEU A 138 -6.46 -0.53 -2.98
C LEU A 138 -5.32 0.48 -2.79
N GLY A 139 -5.55 1.54 -2.02
CA GLY A 139 -4.53 2.53 -1.73
C GLY A 139 -4.49 2.99 -0.28
N ILE A 140 -3.30 3.17 0.27
CA ILE A 140 -3.04 3.93 1.49
C ILE A 140 -2.10 5.07 1.07
N VAL A 141 -2.67 6.24 0.86
CA VAL A 141 -1.99 7.37 0.21
C VAL A 141 -2.22 8.66 0.98
N GLY A 142 -1.52 9.71 0.62
CA GLY A 142 -1.68 11.02 1.23
C GLY A 142 -2.05 12.11 0.25
N LYS A 143 -1.91 13.37 0.67
CA LYS A 143 -2.29 14.57 -0.09
C LYS A 143 -3.75 14.50 -0.55
N ASP A 144 -3.95 14.58 -1.86
CA ASP A 144 -5.24 14.46 -2.55
C ASP A 144 -5.53 13.03 -3.03
N GLY A 145 -4.62 12.09 -2.73
CA GLY A 145 -4.71 10.70 -3.14
C GLY A 145 -4.17 10.40 -4.54
N GLY A 146 -3.92 11.42 -5.35
CA GLY A 146 -3.36 11.31 -6.69
C GLY A 146 -4.12 10.36 -7.61
N TYR A 147 -3.40 9.76 -8.56
CA TYR A 147 -3.98 8.81 -9.50
C TYR A 147 -4.51 7.54 -8.81
N THR A 148 -3.89 7.14 -7.70
CA THR A 148 -4.35 5.97 -6.92
C THR A 148 -5.78 6.15 -6.44
N ALA A 149 -6.12 7.28 -5.82
CA ALA A 149 -7.47 7.51 -5.31
C ALA A 149 -8.53 7.60 -6.41
N GLN A 150 -8.14 8.04 -7.62
CA GLN A 150 -9.05 8.10 -8.77
C GLN A 150 -9.34 6.73 -9.38
N ALA A 151 -8.41 5.80 -9.26
CA ALA A 151 -8.45 4.52 -9.95
C ALA A 151 -8.78 3.33 -9.05
N ALA A 152 -8.60 3.45 -7.73
CA ALA A 152 -8.79 2.38 -6.77
C ALA A 152 -10.26 2.05 -6.49
N ASP A 153 -10.52 0.80 -6.19
CA ASP A 153 -11.84 0.33 -5.69
C ASP A 153 -12.11 0.84 -4.27
N ALA A 154 -11.04 0.98 -3.46
CA ALA A 154 -11.09 1.67 -2.18
C ALA A 154 -9.73 2.29 -1.83
N CYS A 155 -9.75 3.46 -1.19
CA CYS A 155 -8.53 4.19 -0.89
C CYS A 155 -8.63 4.95 0.45
N CYS A 156 -7.73 4.65 1.37
CA CYS A 156 -7.51 5.43 2.58
C CYS A 156 -6.60 6.62 2.25
N ILE A 157 -7.12 7.84 2.34
CA ILE A 157 -6.33 9.07 2.21
C ILE A 157 -5.98 9.55 3.61
N ILE A 158 -4.69 9.49 3.94
CA ILE A 158 -4.17 9.99 5.22
C ILE A 158 -4.20 11.51 5.21
N PRO A 159 -4.90 12.16 6.17
CA PRO A 159 -5.06 13.60 6.19
C PRO A 159 -3.74 14.38 6.28
N THR A 160 -3.66 15.49 5.56
CA THR A 160 -2.54 16.42 5.68
C THR A 160 -2.86 17.50 6.71
N VAL A 161 -2.33 17.40 7.91
CA VAL A 161 -2.54 18.37 9.00
C VAL A 161 -1.42 19.41 9.08
N ASN A 162 -0.25 19.09 8.53
CA ASN A 162 0.90 20.00 8.43
C ASN A 162 1.64 19.78 7.11
N PRO A 163 1.64 20.77 6.19
CA PRO A 163 2.29 20.65 4.89
C PRO A 163 3.80 20.43 4.94
N VAL A 164 4.46 20.81 6.04
CA VAL A 164 5.92 20.63 6.23
C VAL A 164 6.27 19.20 6.60
N ASN A 165 5.34 18.47 7.25
CA ASN A 165 5.53 17.12 7.77
C ASN A 165 4.72 16.07 6.99
N ILE A 166 4.40 16.30 5.72
CA ILE A 166 3.61 15.35 4.93
C ILE A 166 4.26 13.97 4.89
N THR A 167 5.48 13.87 4.37
CA THR A 167 6.14 12.57 4.16
C THR A 167 6.27 11.74 5.43
N PRO A 168 6.83 12.27 6.55
CA PRO A 168 6.99 11.46 7.75
C PRO A 168 5.65 10.98 8.32
N HIS A 169 4.60 11.81 8.31
CA HIS A 169 3.28 11.37 8.77
C HIS A 169 2.66 10.37 7.81
N GLN A 170 2.73 10.57 6.49
CA GLN A 170 2.16 9.64 5.53
C GLN A 170 2.78 8.25 5.65
N GLU A 171 4.09 8.16 5.71
CA GLU A 171 4.79 6.87 5.82
C GLU A 171 4.55 6.18 7.17
N ALA A 172 4.48 6.95 8.27
CA ALA A 172 4.13 6.41 9.58
C ALA A 172 2.69 5.87 9.62
N PHE A 173 1.73 6.61 9.06
CA PHE A 173 0.33 6.19 9.05
C PHE A 173 0.01 5.10 8.03
N GLN A 174 0.80 4.94 6.95
CA GLN A 174 0.76 3.71 6.15
C GLN A 174 0.94 2.49 7.05
N ALA A 175 1.94 2.54 7.95
CA ALA A 175 2.21 1.45 8.88
C ALA A 175 1.06 1.24 9.88
N VAL A 176 0.49 2.29 10.43
CA VAL A 176 -0.69 2.19 11.31
C VAL A 176 -1.85 1.48 10.60
N VAL A 177 -2.16 1.86 9.37
CA VAL A 177 -3.31 1.34 8.62
C VAL A 177 -3.08 -0.12 8.19
N TRP A 178 -1.93 -0.48 7.60
CA TRP A 178 -1.76 -1.87 7.20
C TRP A 178 -1.58 -2.82 8.40
N HIS A 179 -1.05 -2.36 9.55
CA HIS A 179 -1.07 -3.15 10.80
C HIS A 179 -2.50 -3.38 11.31
N LEU A 180 -3.38 -2.38 11.19
CA LEU A 180 -4.79 -2.56 11.46
C LEU A 180 -5.36 -3.69 10.59
N PHE A 181 -5.07 -3.70 9.28
CA PHE A 181 -5.56 -4.74 8.38
C PHE A 181 -5.10 -6.14 8.79
N VAL A 182 -3.79 -6.34 9.00
CA VAL A 182 -3.27 -7.68 9.36
C VAL A 182 -3.71 -8.15 10.75
N SER A 183 -4.12 -7.23 11.62
CA SER A 183 -4.64 -7.52 12.96
C SER A 183 -6.16 -7.74 12.97
N HIS A 184 -6.85 -7.37 11.87
CA HIS A 184 -8.30 -7.43 11.78
C HIS A 184 -8.83 -8.87 11.82
N PRO A 185 -9.89 -9.19 12.60
CA PRO A 185 -10.41 -10.55 12.74
C PRO A 185 -10.78 -11.27 11.43
N LYS A 186 -11.24 -10.52 10.41
CA LYS A 186 -11.55 -11.09 9.09
C LYS A 186 -10.30 -11.52 8.30
N LEU A 187 -9.13 -10.92 8.57
CA LEU A 187 -7.89 -11.18 7.85
C LEU A 187 -6.91 -12.04 8.63
N LYS A 188 -6.84 -11.87 9.94
CA LYS A 188 -5.94 -12.61 10.81
C LYS A 188 -6.36 -14.08 10.93
N VAL A 189 -5.55 -14.98 10.36
CA VAL A 189 -5.78 -16.45 10.43
C VAL A 189 -4.75 -17.16 11.31
N ASN A 190 -3.61 -16.53 11.59
CA ASN A 190 -2.56 -17.08 12.42
C ASN A 190 -2.30 -16.19 13.65
N ALA A 191 -1.94 -16.83 14.77
CA ALA A 191 -1.51 -16.12 15.97
C ALA A 191 -0.16 -15.43 15.75
N THR A 192 0.00 -14.24 16.32
CA THR A 192 1.28 -13.54 16.37
C THR A 192 2.09 -14.03 17.56
N LYS A 193 3.43 -14.07 17.41
CA LYS A 193 4.29 -14.68 18.45
C LYS A 193 4.24 -13.90 19.76
N TRP A 194 4.34 -12.59 19.71
CA TRP A 194 4.48 -11.76 20.90
C TRP A 194 3.20 -11.72 21.75
N GLU A 195 2.04 -11.71 21.12
CA GLU A 195 0.74 -11.74 21.80
C GLU A 195 0.36 -13.14 22.29
N SER A 196 1.02 -14.20 21.78
CA SER A 196 0.78 -15.58 22.16
C SER A 196 1.75 -16.12 23.21
N VAL A 197 2.87 -15.45 23.47
CA VAL A 197 3.82 -15.81 24.53
C VAL A 197 3.30 -15.24 25.86
N LYS A 198 3.00 -16.13 26.80
CA LYS A 198 2.61 -15.78 28.17
C LYS A 198 3.82 -15.70 29.07
#